data_f0ee9b6882a1b9c211ba6887867b6430
#
_entry.id   f0ee9b6882a1b9c211ba6887867b6430
#
_cell.length_a   1.000
_cell.length_b   1.000
_cell.length_c   1.000
_cell.angle_alpha   90.00
_cell.angle_beta   90.00
_cell.angle_gamma   90.00
#
_symmetry.space_group_name_H-M   'P 1'
#
loop_
_entity.id
_entity.type
_entity.pdbx_description
1 polymer ?
#
loop_
_entity_poly.entity_id
_entity_poly.type
_entity_poly.pdbx_seq_one_letter_code
_entity_poly.pdbx_strand_id
1 'polypeptide(L)'
;MSLIVFTGGARSGKSAAAQELAAARSRDGARVVVAVFGQPIDQEMQDRIERHRTDRPDHFETIEATEASSWVAAVPDGALLVVDCLGTLLGLLMDEEQEPDRVRPRFDELVGWIIRRPGDTIVVTNEVGEGVVPAYESGRVFRDILGRANRILANEADCAYLVVCGRLVDLTSMPRHAAWPSD
;
A
#
# COMPACT_ATOMS: atom_id res chain seq x y z
N MET A 1 5.75 -8.56 -15.57
CA MET A 1 4.84 -7.80 -14.71
C MET A 1 4.64 -8.60 -13.45
N SER A 2 5.07 -8.09 -12.32
CA SER A 2 4.95 -8.76 -11.03
C SER A 2 4.30 -7.83 -10.00
N LEU A 3 3.43 -8.40 -9.16
CA LEU A 3 2.81 -7.72 -8.03
C LEU A 3 3.38 -8.33 -6.73
N ILE A 4 4.00 -7.49 -5.91
CA ILE A 4 4.61 -7.88 -4.64
C ILE A 4 3.97 -7.07 -3.52
N VAL A 5 3.51 -7.75 -2.47
CA VAL A 5 2.80 -7.11 -1.35
C VAL A 5 3.57 -7.30 -0.05
N PHE A 6 3.83 -6.20 0.66
CA PHE A 6 4.34 -6.20 2.03
C PHE A 6 3.26 -5.68 2.97
N THR A 7 2.74 -6.55 3.82
CA THR A 7 1.79 -6.19 4.88
C THR A 7 2.44 -6.29 6.27
N GLY A 8 1.85 -5.66 7.26
CA GLY A 8 2.32 -5.76 8.65
C GLY A 8 1.95 -4.56 9.51
N GLY A 9 2.17 -4.67 10.80
CA GLY A 9 1.88 -3.63 11.79
C GLY A 9 2.71 -2.36 11.61
N ALA A 10 2.37 -1.33 12.37
CA ALA A 10 3.17 -0.10 12.44
C ALA A 10 4.62 -0.41 12.85
N ARG A 11 5.59 0.26 12.20
CA ARG A 11 7.03 0.12 12.50
C ARG A 11 7.60 -1.31 12.35
N SER A 12 6.92 -2.18 11.60
CA SER A 12 7.37 -3.57 11.36
C SER A 12 8.59 -3.69 10.44
N GLY A 13 8.92 -2.65 9.65
CA GLY A 13 10.00 -2.67 8.66
C GLY A 13 9.52 -2.86 7.20
N LYS A 14 8.20 -2.93 6.96
CA LYS A 14 7.64 -3.18 5.61
C LYS A 14 8.05 -2.17 4.55
N SER A 15 8.05 -0.85 4.88
CA SER A 15 8.49 0.18 3.91
C SER A 15 9.98 0.04 3.59
N ALA A 16 10.82 -0.29 4.58
CA ALA A 16 12.25 -0.54 4.35
C ALA A 16 12.46 -1.75 3.41
N ALA A 17 11.77 -2.87 3.66
CA ALA A 17 11.84 -4.05 2.80
C ALA A 17 11.39 -3.74 1.35
N ALA A 18 10.32 -2.96 1.17
CA ALA A 18 9.86 -2.52 -0.14
C ALA A 18 10.88 -1.64 -0.85
N GLN A 19 11.52 -0.70 -0.14
CA GLN A 19 12.56 0.18 -0.68
C GLN A 19 13.83 -0.59 -1.05
N GLU A 20 14.25 -1.56 -0.23
CA GLU A 20 15.41 -2.42 -0.53
C GLU A 20 15.18 -3.22 -1.82
N LEU A 21 13.98 -3.80 -1.98
CA LEU A 21 13.61 -4.52 -3.20
C LEU A 21 13.57 -3.59 -4.42
N ALA A 22 12.96 -2.40 -4.28
CA ALA A 22 12.92 -1.41 -5.35
C ALA A 22 14.32 -0.95 -5.74
N ALA A 23 15.22 -0.73 -4.76
CA ALA A 23 16.60 -0.39 -5.01
C ALA A 23 17.38 -1.51 -5.72
N ALA A 24 17.11 -2.77 -5.41
CA ALA A 24 17.68 -3.90 -6.14
C ALA A 24 17.24 -3.88 -7.62
N ARG A 25 15.93 -3.73 -7.87
CA ARG A 25 15.38 -3.65 -9.25
C ARG A 25 15.89 -2.44 -10.02
N SER A 26 16.11 -1.29 -9.35
CA SER A 26 16.69 -0.11 -9.98
C SER A 26 18.14 -0.33 -10.44
N ARG A 27 18.93 -1.09 -9.70
CA ARG A 27 20.29 -1.49 -10.14
C ARG A 27 20.26 -2.35 -11.39
N ASP A 28 19.17 -3.09 -11.60
CA ASP A 28 18.95 -3.89 -12.81
C ASP A 28 18.32 -3.08 -13.96
N GLY A 29 18.25 -1.74 -13.81
CA GLY A 29 17.80 -0.80 -14.85
C GLY A 29 16.33 -0.40 -14.78
N ALA A 30 15.56 -0.81 -13.76
CA ALA A 30 14.17 -0.38 -13.60
C ALA A 30 14.08 1.10 -13.21
N ARG A 31 13.22 1.86 -13.90
CA ARG A 31 12.78 3.19 -13.47
C ARG A 31 11.83 3.02 -12.28
N VAL A 32 12.14 3.60 -11.14
CA VAL A 32 11.34 3.46 -9.92
C VAL A 32 10.54 4.73 -9.64
N VAL A 33 9.24 4.57 -9.43
CA VAL A 33 8.31 5.63 -9.04
C VAL A 33 7.66 5.23 -7.72
N VAL A 34 7.71 6.11 -6.72
CA VAL A 34 7.10 5.92 -5.41
C VAL A 34 5.90 6.83 -5.27
N ALA A 35 4.72 6.28 -5.18
CA ALA A 35 3.50 7.02 -4.87
C ALA A 35 3.29 7.05 -3.35
N VAL A 36 3.23 8.25 -2.80
CA VAL A 36 2.99 8.50 -1.37
C VAL A 36 1.73 9.31 -1.18
N PHE A 37 1.03 9.03 -0.09
CA PHE A 37 -0.27 9.57 0.22
C PHE A 37 -0.27 10.15 1.63
N GLY A 38 -0.96 11.22 1.83
CA GLY A 38 -1.15 11.81 3.13
C GLY A 38 -0.59 13.21 3.25
N GLN A 39 -1.35 14.00 3.97
CA GLN A 39 -0.97 15.32 4.41
C GLN A 39 -0.36 15.23 5.81
N PRO A 40 0.62 16.07 6.15
CA PRO A 40 1.13 16.14 7.50
C PRO A 40 0.06 16.75 8.41
N ILE A 41 -0.69 15.88 9.10
CA ILE A 41 -1.74 16.29 10.04
C ILE A 41 -1.18 16.73 11.40
N ASP A 42 0.02 16.28 11.74
CA ASP A 42 0.74 16.63 12.97
C ASP A 42 2.27 16.54 12.76
N GLN A 43 3.02 16.98 13.79
CA GLN A 43 4.49 16.99 13.73
C GLN A 43 5.09 15.58 13.62
N GLU A 44 4.48 14.58 14.26
CA GLU A 44 4.96 13.20 14.19
C GLU A 44 4.87 12.68 12.74
N MET A 45 3.76 12.97 12.06
CA MET A 45 3.56 12.59 10.66
C MET A 45 4.52 13.35 9.74
N GLN A 46 4.75 14.65 10.00
CA GLN A 46 5.71 15.44 9.23
C GLN A 46 7.13 14.89 9.36
N ASP A 47 7.59 14.59 10.58
CA ASP A 47 8.90 13.98 10.83
C ASP A 47 9.04 12.60 10.18
N ARG A 48 7.93 11.87 10.10
CA ARG A 48 7.88 10.57 9.42
C ARG A 48 8.00 10.70 7.91
N ILE A 49 7.27 11.63 7.31
CA ILE A 49 7.35 11.91 5.86
C ILE A 49 8.78 12.34 5.49
N GLU A 50 9.37 13.27 6.26
CA GLU A 50 10.75 13.76 6.05
C GLU A 50 11.77 12.61 6.11
N ARG A 51 11.66 11.73 7.11
CA ARG A 51 12.53 10.56 7.26
C ARG A 51 12.39 9.61 6.07
N HIS A 52 11.17 9.27 5.68
CA HIS A 52 10.92 8.43 4.51
C HIS A 52 11.42 9.06 3.20
N ARG A 53 11.42 10.40 3.12
CA ARG A 53 11.98 11.13 1.97
C ARG A 53 13.51 11.05 1.96
N THR A 54 14.15 11.23 3.12
CA THR A 54 15.61 11.19 3.27
C THR A 54 16.18 9.79 3.06
N ASP A 55 15.45 8.75 3.45
CA ASP A 55 15.86 7.34 3.32
C ASP A 55 15.74 6.81 1.87
N ARG A 56 15.07 7.56 0.96
CA ARG A 56 14.94 7.15 -0.43
C ARG A 56 16.18 7.49 -1.25
N PRO A 57 16.59 6.61 -2.18
CA PRO A 57 17.60 6.95 -3.17
C PRO A 57 17.18 8.17 -4.02
N ASP A 58 18.09 9.12 -4.25
CA ASP A 58 17.84 10.37 -4.98
C ASP A 58 17.32 10.17 -6.42
N HIS A 59 17.60 9.00 -7.01
CA HIS A 59 17.16 8.67 -8.37
C HIS A 59 15.74 8.06 -8.44
N PHE A 60 15.05 7.88 -7.30
CA PHE A 60 13.66 7.46 -7.30
C PHE A 60 12.77 8.68 -7.53
N GLU A 61 11.84 8.55 -8.47
CA GLU A 61 10.81 9.56 -8.67
C GLU A 61 9.74 9.43 -7.59
N THR A 62 9.28 10.54 -7.03
CA THR A 62 8.22 10.53 -6.01
C THR A 62 7.01 11.28 -6.54
N ILE A 63 5.84 10.65 -6.45
CA ILE A 63 4.54 11.26 -6.67
C ILE A 63 3.90 11.49 -5.30
N GLU A 64 3.76 12.74 -4.91
CA GLU A 64 3.04 13.13 -3.68
C GLU A 64 1.57 13.37 -4.05
N ALA A 65 0.71 12.41 -3.75
CA ALA A 65 -0.70 12.50 -4.08
C ALA A 65 -1.45 13.32 -3.02
N THR A 66 -2.11 14.38 -3.47
CA THR A 66 -3.00 15.22 -2.65
C THR A 66 -4.47 14.82 -2.79
N GLU A 67 -4.78 14.00 -3.80
CA GLU A 67 -6.09 13.41 -4.05
C GLU A 67 -5.93 11.92 -4.35
N ALA A 68 -6.90 11.11 -3.91
CA ALA A 68 -6.81 9.65 -3.93
C ALA A 68 -6.63 9.04 -5.33
N SER A 69 -7.05 9.71 -6.39
CA SER A 69 -6.95 9.21 -7.77
C SER A 69 -6.00 10.01 -8.67
N SER A 70 -5.53 11.19 -8.25
CA SER A 70 -4.72 12.10 -9.10
C SER A 70 -3.38 11.51 -9.54
N TRP A 71 -2.79 10.65 -8.71
CA TRP A 71 -1.49 10.03 -8.94
C TRP A 71 -1.49 8.97 -10.06
N VAL A 72 -2.64 8.35 -10.33
CA VAL A 72 -2.77 7.25 -11.30
C VAL A 72 -2.25 7.65 -12.68
N ALA A 73 -2.66 8.83 -13.18
CA ALA A 73 -2.25 9.32 -14.49
C ALA A 73 -0.79 9.78 -14.55
N ALA A 74 -0.16 10.01 -13.40
CA ALA A 74 1.24 10.44 -13.32
C ALA A 74 2.23 9.27 -13.32
N VAL A 75 1.75 8.02 -13.15
CA VAL A 75 2.62 6.83 -13.16
C VAL A 75 2.97 6.44 -14.60
N PRO A 76 4.26 6.48 -14.99
CA PRO A 76 4.66 6.12 -16.34
C PRO A 76 4.45 4.62 -16.62
N ASP A 77 4.11 4.31 -17.87
CA ASP A 77 4.02 2.92 -18.32
C ASP A 77 5.37 2.21 -18.19
N GLY A 78 5.35 0.97 -17.71
CA GLY A 78 6.54 0.14 -17.57
C GLY A 78 7.45 0.49 -16.38
N ALA A 79 7.20 1.59 -15.65
CA ALA A 79 7.94 1.89 -14.43
C ALA A 79 7.59 0.88 -13.33
N LEU A 80 8.58 0.55 -12.47
CA LEU A 80 8.33 -0.10 -11.19
C LEU A 80 7.64 0.90 -10.26
N LEU A 81 6.39 0.61 -9.91
CA LEU A 81 5.62 1.42 -8.96
C LEU A 81 5.78 0.89 -7.54
N VAL A 82 6.06 1.77 -6.60
CA VAL A 82 5.95 1.49 -5.16
C VAL A 82 4.80 2.31 -4.59
N VAL A 83 3.78 1.64 -4.05
CA VAL A 83 2.64 2.27 -3.34
C VAL A 83 2.94 2.27 -1.85
N ASP A 84 3.27 3.42 -1.26
CA ASP A 84 3.65 3.54 0.17
C ASP A 84 2.85 4.62 0.91
N CYS A 85 1.75 4.27 1.54
CA CYS A 85 1.16 2.95 1.68
C CYS A 85 -0.35 2.96 1.36
N LEU A 86 -0.89 1.77 1.16
CA LEU A 86 -2.31 1.59 0.84
C LEU A 86 -3.24 2.13 1.94
N GLY A 87 -2.82 2.03 3.22
CA GLY A 87 -3.59 2.57 4.34
C GLY A 87 -3.70 4.10 4.31
N THR A 88 -2.61 4.81 3.94
CA THR A 88 -2.66 6.28 3.80
C THR A 88 -3.47 6.70 2.57
N LEU A 89 -3.44 5.92 1.48
CA LEU A 89 -4.33 6.12 0.32
C LEU A 89 -5.80 5.98 0.70
N LEU A 90 -6.16 4.96 1.51
CA LEU A 90 -7.53 4.81 2.00
C LEU A 90 -7.92 5.97 2.91
N GLY A 91 -7.03 6.41 3.80
CA GLY A 91 -7.26 7.58 4.66
C GLY A 91 -7.58 8.83 3.83
N LEU A 92 -6.75 9.12 2.82
CA LEU A 92 -6.96 10.24 1.91
C LEU A 92 -8.32 10.16 1.19
N LEU A 93 -8.70 8.97 0.71
CA LEU A 93 -10.00 8.76 0.08
C LEU A 93 -11.16 8.97 1.06
N MET A 94 -11.02 8.55 2.32
CA MET A 94 -12.04 8.76 3.35
C MET A 94 -12.19 10.22 3.75
N ASP A 95 -11.13 11.01 3.64
CA ASP A 95 -11.20 12.46 3.88
C ASP A 95 -11.88 13.20 2.72
N GLU A 96 -11.74 12.70 1.47
CA GLU A 96 -12.42 13.26 0.30
C GLU A 96 -13.89 12.87 0.22
N GLU A 97 -14.21 11.62 0.59
CA GLU A 97 -15.54 11.06 0.41
C GLU A 97 -16.31 11.03 1.74
N GLN A 98 -17.33 11.90 1.82
CA GLN A 98 -18.15 12.04 3.03
C GLN A 98 -19.14 10.88 3.22
N GLU A 99 -19.43 10.12 2.15
CA GLU A 99 -20.40 9.02 2.18
C GLU A 99 -19.67 7.68 2.28
N PRO A 100 -19.75 6.97 3.43
CA PRO A 100 -19.05 5.70 3.64
C PRO A 100 -19.31 4.64 2.57
N ASP A 101 -20.53 4.61 2.04
CA ASP A 101 -20.96 3.65 1.00
C ASP A 101 -20.23 3.87 -0.35
N ARG A 102 -19.67 5.05 -0.56
CA ARG A 102 -18.89 5.39 -1.78
C ARG A 102 -17.40 5.12 -1.63
N VAL A 103 -16.90 5.11 -0.41
CA VAL A 103 -15.46 4.87 -0.15
C VAL A 103 -15.03 3.51 -0.69
N ARG A 104 -15.78 2.45 -0.34
CA ARG A 104 -15.43 1.08 -0.74
C ARG A 104 -15.38 0.90 -2.26
N PRO A 105 -16.40 1.25 -3.07
CA PRO A 105 -16.33 1.08 -4.52
C PRO A 105 -15.17 1.84 -5.16
N ARG A 106 -14.92 3.09 -4.75
CA ARG A 106 -13.81 3.89 -5.26
C ARG A 106 -12.44 3.28 -4.90
N PHE A 107 -12.33 2.75 -3.67
CA PHE A 107 -11.10 2.09 -3.25
C PHE A 107 -10.86 0.77 -3.99
N ASP A 108 -11.92 -0.03 -4.22
CA ASP A 108 -11.85 -1.25 -5.02
C ASP A 108 -11.40 -0.95 -6.48
N GLU A 109 -11.82 0.18 -7.06
CA GLU A 109 -11.35 0.65 -8.39
C GLU A 109 -9.85 0.94 -8.38
N LEU A 110 -9.34 1.66 -7.37
CA LEU A 110 -7.90 1.96 -7.23
C LEU A 110 -7.07 0.68 -7.03
N VAL A 111 -7.53 -0.22 -6.17
CA VAL A 111 -6.90 -1.54 -5.97
C VAL A 111 -6.90 -2.34 -7.28
N GLY A 112 -8.02 -2.34 -8.00
CA GLY A 112 -8.13 -2.98 -9.30
C GLY A 112 -7.19 -2.38 -10.34
N TRP A 113 -6.96 -1.08 -10.33
CA TRP A 113 -5.97 -0.43 -11.19
C TRP A 113 -4.55 -0.87 -10.82
N ILE A 114 -4.20 -0.87 -9.52
CA ILE A 114 -2.89 -1.32 -9.03
C ILE A 114 -2.57 -2.74 -9.52
N ILE A 115 -3.55 -3.64 -9.47
CA ILE A 115 -3.40 -5.04 -9.90
C ILE A 115 -3.20 -5.15 -11.41
N ARG A 116 -3.94 -4.37 -12.20
CA ARG A 116 -3.99 -4.53 -13.67
C ARG A 116 -3.04 -3.64 -14.45
N ARG A 117 -2.38 -2.65 -13.80
CA ARG A 117 -1.50 -1.74 -14.51
C ARG A 117 -0.33 -2.46 -15.19
N PRO A 118 0.14 -1.99 -16.36
CA PRO A 118 1.34 -2.51 -16.98
C PRO A 118 2.58 -2.11 -16.17
N GLY A 119 3.48 -3.06 -15.89
CA GLY A 119 4.72 -2.87 -15.15
C GLY A 119 4.70 -3.53 -13.76
N ASP A 120 5.86 -3.63 -13.16
CA ASP A 120 6.02 -4.22 -11.83
C ASP A 120 5.46 -3.29 -10.75
N THR A 121 4.87 -3.87 -9.72
CA THR A 121 4.28 -3.10 -8.61
C THR A 121 4.64 -3.71 -7.27
N ILE A 122 5.09 -2.85 -6.35
CA ILE A 122 5.30 -3.18 -4.94
C ILE A 122 4.26 -2.39 -4.13
N VAL A 123 3.47 -3.09 -3.34
CA VAL A 123 2.46 -2.48 -2.45
C VAL A 123 2.88 -2.65 -1.00
N VAL A 124 2.96 -1.53 -0.28
CA VAL A 124 3.09 -1.51 1.17
C VAL A 124 1.72 -1.26 1.77
N THR A 125 1.30 -2.11 2.70
CA THR A 125 0.01 -1.98 3.37
C THR A 125 0.10 -2.27 4.86
N ASN A 126 -0.86 -1.80 5.62
CA ASN A 126 -0.93 -2.04 7.06
C ASN A 126 -1.85 -3.21 7.38
N GLU A 127 -1.41 -4.06 8.32
CA GLU A 127 -2.33 -4.97 9.01
C GLU A 127 -2.92 -4.24 10.21
N VAL A 128 -4.25 -4.09 10.21
CA VAL A 128 -5.00 -3.33 11.25
C VAL A 128 -6.13 -4.15 11.87
N GLY A 129 -6.32 -5.39 11.42
CA GLY A 129 -7.42 -6.26 11.84
C GLY A 129 -7.21 -7.00 13.17
N GLU A 130 -5.96 -7.15 13.61
CA GLU A 130 -5.60 -7.98 14.77
C GLU A 130 -5.72 -7.26 16.13
N GLY A 131 -6.07 -5.98 16.13
CA GLY A 131 -6.19 -5.17 17.34
C GLY A 131 -7.59 -5.16 17.95
N VAL A 132 -7.79 -4.31 18.96
CA VAL A 132 -9.09 -4.04 19.55
C VAL A 132 -10.01 -3.39 18.52
N VAL A 133 -11.29 -3.78 18.51
CA VAL A 133 -12.29 -3.19 17.61
C VAL A 133 -12.37 -1.67 17.85
N PRO A 134 -12.20 -0.84 16.81
CA PRO A 134 -12.25 0.60 16.96
C PRO A 134 -13.58 1.09 17.52
N ALA A 135 -13.53 2.03 18.48
CA ALA A 135 -14.72 2.60 19.09
C ALA A 135 -15.53 3.44 18.10
N TYR A 136 -14.85 4.11 17.16
CA TYR A 136 -15.45 4.97 16.16
C TYR A 136 -15.84 4.20 14.90
N GLU A 137 -16.95 4.57 14.29
CA GLU A 137 -17.42 3.95 13.05
C GLU A 137 -16.43 4.06 11.91
N SER A 138 -15.86 5.24 11.70
CA SER A 138 -14.84 5.47 10.66
C SER A 138 -13.64 4.54 10.79
N GLY A 139 -13.19 4.27 12.01
CA GLY A 139 -12.12 3.30 12.25
C GLY A 139 -12.49 1.87 11.90
N ARG A 140 -13.76 1.47 12.12
CA ARG A 140 -14.26 0.14 11.73
C ARG A 140 -14.38 0.03 10.22
N VAL A 141 -14.90 1.07 9.55
CA VAL A 141 -14.99 1.16 8.08
C VAL A 141 -13.59 1.07 7.46
N PHE A 142 -12.64 1.86 7.97
CA PHE A 142 -11.24 1.83 7.52
C PHE A 142 -10.64 0.42 7.65
N ARG A 143 -10.77 -0.20 8.82
CA ARG A 143 -10.25 -1.53 9.10
C ARG A 143 -10.84 -2.58 8.14
N ASP A 144 -12.15 -2.55 7.94
CA ASP A 144 -12.85 -3.55 7.14
C ASP A 144 -12.53 -3.41 5.64
N ILE A 145 -12.47 -2.16 5.12
CA ILE A 145 -12.08 -1.90 3.73
C ILE A 145 -10.62 -2.28 3.49
N LEU A 146 -9.69 -1.87 4.38
CA LEU A 146 -8.28 -2.18 4.21
C LEU A 146 -8.00 -3.68 4.32
N GLY A 147 -8.62 -4.37 5.28
CA GLY A 147 -8.48 -5.83 5.43
C GLY A 147 -8.97 -6.61 4.21
N ARG A 148 -10.11 -6.16 3.62
CA ARG A 148 -10.60 -6.71 2.36
C ARG A 148 -9.61 -6.49 1.21
N ALA A 149 -9.09 -5.27 1.06
CA ALA A 149 -8.11 -4.94 0.02
C ALA A 149 -6.81 -5.74 0.18
N ASN A 150 -6.32 -5.90 1.42
CA ASN A 150 -5.15 -6.73 1.72
C ASN A 150 -5.35 -8.18 1.26
N ARG A 151 -6.54 -8.74 1.52
CA ARG A 151 -6.89 -10.10 1.06
C ARG A 151 -6.89 -10.21 -0.46
N ILE A 152 -7.49 -9.24 -1.16
CA ILE A 152 -7.54 -9.21 -2.63
C ILE A 152 -6.11 -9.13 -3.18
N LEU A 153 -5.32 -8.17 -2.71
CA LEU A 153 -3.93 -7.98 -3.16
C LEU A 153 -3.06 -9.20 -2.90
N ALA A 154 -3.15 -9.81 -1.72
CA ALA A 154 -2.38 -11.01 -1.38
C ALA A 154 -2.78 -12.23 -2.24
N ASN A 155 -4.04 -12.31 -2.68
CA ASN A 155 -4.49 -13.38 -3.56
C ASN A 155 -4.03 -13.20 -5.01
N GLU A 156 -3.93 -11.95 -5.48
CA GLU A 156 -3.50 -11.60 -6.85
C GLU A 156 -1.98 -11.43 -6.97
N ALA A 157 -1.27 -11.30 -5.85
CA ALA A 157 0.17 -11.10 -5.82
C ALA A 157 0.95 -12.33 -6.24
N ASP A 158 2.04 -12.11 -6.97
CA ASP A 158 3.07 -13.14 -7.24
C ASP A 158 3.84 -13.48 -5.96
N CYS A 159 4.03 -12.48 -5.08
CA CYS A 159 4.62 -12.66 -3.76
C CYS A 159 3.91 -11.77 -2.73
N ALA A 160 3.54 -12.34 -1.60
CA ALA A 160 2.98 -11.62 -0.47
C ALA A 160 3.75 -11.95 0.82
N TYR A 161 4.13 -10.92 1.57
CA TYR A 161 4.91 -11.06 2.79
C TYR A 161 4.25 -10.34 3.96
N LEU A 162 4.15 -11.05 5.10
CA LEU A 162 3.87 -10.41 6.39
C LEU A 162 5.20 -10.01 7.04
N VAL A 163 5.35 -8.73 7.36
CA VAL A 163 6.56 -8.19 7.99
C VAL A 163 6.34 -8.03 9.48
N VAL A 164 7.09 -8.79 10.26
CA VAL A 164 7.04 -8.77 11.72
C VAL A 164 8.44 -8.63 12.27
N CYS A 165 8.69 -7.61 13.11
CA CYS A 165 9.98 -7.37 13.75
C CYS A 165 11.17 -7.35 12.75
N GLY A 166 10.98 -6.73 11.59
CA GLY A 166 11.98 -6.66 10.52
C GLY A 166 12.22 -7.98 9.79
N ARG A 167 11.37 -8.99 9.96
CA ARG A 167 11.47 -10.29 9.30
C ARG A 167 10.32 -10.50 8.34
N LEU A 168 10.59 -11.17 7.23
CA LEU A 168 9.60 -11.53 6.22
C LEU A 168 9.05 -12.94 6.50
N VAL A 169 7.73 -13.05 6.60
CA VAL A 169 7.01 -14.33 6.57
C VAL A 169 6.37 -14.43 5.19
N ASP A 170 6.75 -15.42 4.42
CA ASP A 170 6.21 -15.66 3.09
C ASP A 170 4.79 -16.22 3.18
N LEU A 171 3.80 -15.40 2.82
CA LEU A 171 2.39 -15.78 2.77
C LEU A 171 2.04 -16.51 1.47
N THR A 172 2.85 -16.34 0.42
CA THR A 172 2.60 -16.95 -0.90
C THR A 172 2.67 -18.45 -0.82
N SER A 173 3.58 -18.97 0.00
CA SER A 173 3.76 -20.42 0.23
C SER A 173 2.69 -21.03 1.15
N MET A 174 1.89 -20.21 1.83
CA MET A 174 0.84 -20.68 2.74
C MET A 174 -0.40 -21.14 1.96
N PRO A 175 -1.10 -22.21 2.44
CA PRO A 175 -2.32 -22.64 1.79
C PRO A 175 -3.40 -21.56 1.89
N ARG A 176 -4.02 -21.25 0.76
CA ARG A 176 -5.19 -20.34 0.73
C ARG A 176 -6.39 -21.07 1.33
N HIS A 177 -7.19 -20.35 2.12
CA HIS A 177 -8.45 -20.92 2.61
C HIS A 177 -9.44 -21.03 1.45
N ALA A 178 -9.73 -22.23 1.00
CA ALA A 178 -10.54 -22.52 -0.19
C ALA A 178 -12.03 -22.17 -0.05
N ALA A 179 -12.50 -21.78 1.11
CA ALA A 179 -13.92 -21.66 1.45
C ALA A 179 -14.34 -20.27 1.95
N TRP A 180 -13.61 -19.19 1.60
CA TRP A 180 -14.15 -17.86 1.89
C TRP A 180 -15.27 -17.55 0.93
N PRO A 181 -16.49 -17.22 1.42
CA PRO A 181 -17.54 -16.74 0.56
C PRO A 181 -17.03 -15.48 -0.18
N SER A 182 -17.25 -15.43 -1.47
CA SER A 182 -17.14 -14.21 -2.24
C SER A 182 -18.24 -13.26 -1.76
N ASP A 183 -17.90 -12.31 -0.89
CA ASP A 183 -18.80 -11.22 -0.50
C ASP A 183 -19.00 -10.23 -1.65
#